data_cf0ef40ec49e24e1cad78958afce850b
#
_entry.id   cf0ef40ec49e24e1cad78958afce850b
#
_cell.length_a   1.000
_cell.length_b   1.000
_cell.length_c   1.000
_cell.angle_alpha   90.00
_cell.angle_beta   90.00
_cell.angle_gamma   90.00
#
_symmetry.space_group_name_H-M   'P 1'
#
loop_
_entity.id
_entity.type
_entity.pdbx_description
1 polymer ?
#
loop_
_entity_poly.entity_id
_entity_poly.type
_entity_poly.pdbx_seq_one_letter_code
_entity_poly.pdbx_strand_id
1 'polypeptide(L)'
;TEGENDEIVAEWHGHIRHELLAWKMLQIATFYNDALLVPEANTYIQDYNKTEGDHAQFILDTIGGIYRNMYTRKASPEKIREGRAREWGFFTSRSSKEMIIDHLKMLINTHGYTEREVEALAEYGVYQRDEKGAANAATGYHDDRLMCRAIGLYVSSTMPIPREVKDNSSDNRFRFGGGNWLNESQF
;
A
#
# COMPACT_ATOMS: atom_id res chain seq x y z
N THR A 1 26.63 -9.68 1.14
CA THR A 1 25.79 -8.51 0.89
C THR A 1 25.02 -8.26 2.16
N GLU A 2 25.39 -7.23 2.92
CA GLU A 2 24.56 -6.67 3.98
C GLU A 2 23.26 -6.28 3.31
N GLY A 3 22.14 -6.91 3.70
CA GLY A 3 20.85 -6.67 3.09
C GLY A 3 20.43 -5.24 3.38
N GLU A 4 19.99 -4.54 2.35
CA GLU A 4 19.34 -3.25 2.54
C GLU A 4 18.10 -3.49 3.42
N ASN A 5 18.00 -2.76 4.52
CA ASN A 5 16.83 -2.82 5.39
C ASN A 5 15.65 -2.13 4.70
N ASP A 6 14.46 -2.70 4.83
CA ASP A 6 13.24 -2.01 4.40
C ASP A 6 13.06 -0.72 5.20
N GLU A 7 12.69 0.38 4.54
CA GLU A 7 12.37 1.64 5.21
C GLU A 7 11.14 2.32 4.61
N ILE A 8 10.48 3.13 5.43
CA ILE A 8 9.39 3.99 4.99
C ILE A 8 9.98 5.31 4.51
N VAL A 9 9.88 5.57 3.21
CA VAL A 9 10.44 6.77 2.58
C VAL A 9 9.47 7.96 2.52
N ALA A 10 8.17 7.70 2.69
CA ALA A 10 7.14 8.74 2.75
C ALA A 10 5.89 8.22 3.47
N GLU A 11 5.22 9.12 4.16
CA GLU A 11 3.91 8.89 4.76
C GLU A 11 2.96 10.04 4.41
N TRP A 12 1.71 9.71 4.16
CA TRP A 12 0.61 10.65 4.20
C TRP A 12 -0.48 10.08 5.11
N HIS A 13 -0.88 10.86 6.10
CA HIS A 13 -1.95 10.52 7.03
C HIS A 13 -2.89 11.72 7.18
N GLY A 14 -4.20 11.50 7.15
CA GLY A 14 -5.18 12.58 7.30
C GLY A 14 -6.59 12.18 6.85
N HIS A 15 -7.52 13.10 7.10
CA HIS A 15 -8.91 12.96 6.67
C HIS A 15 -9.11 13.69 5.35
N ILE A 16 -9.56 12.97 4.33
CA ILE A 16 -9.79 13.49 2.99
C ILE A 16 -11.00 12.77 2.38
N ARG A 17 -11.71 13.43 1.49
CA ARG A 17 -12.79 12.77 0.75
C ARG A 17 -12.24 11.60 -0.07
N HIS A 18 -12.99 10.51 -0.14
CA HIS A 18 -12.55 9.27 -0.79
C HIS A 18 -12.18 9.46 -2.27
N GLU A 19 -12.86 10.36 -3.00
CA GLU A 19 -12.51 10.67 -4.39
C GLU A 19 -11.12 11.29 -4.50
N LEU A 20 -10.78 12.18 -3.55
CA LEU A 20 -9.45 12.78 -3.50
C LEU A 20 -8.40 11.81 -2.99
N LEU A 21 -8.77 10.86 -2.15
CA LEU A 21 -7.86 9.80 -1.69
C LEU A 21 -7.40 8.93 -2.84
N ALA A 22 -8.31 8.52 -3.73
CA ALA A 22 -7.95 7.76 -4.93
C ALA A 22 -6.87 8.46 -5.76
N TRP A 23 -7.06 9.76 -6.02
CA TRP A 23 -6.07 10.56 -6.76
C TRP A 23 -4.77 10.76 -5.99
N LYS A 24 -4.83 10.92 -4.66
CA LYS A 24 -3.64 11.02 -3.81
C LYS A 24 -2.80 9.73 -3.88
N MET A 25 -3.44 8.57 -3.81
CA MET A 25 -2.78 7.28 -3.95
C MET A 25 -2.06 7.17 -5.31
N LEU A 26 -2.74 7.53 -6.40
CA LEU A 26 -2.13 7.53 -7.73
C LEU A 26 -0.93 8.47 -7.84
N GLN A 27 -1.05 9.70 -7.31
CA GLN A 27 0.04 10.68 -7.34
C GLN A 27 1.28 10.15 -6.61
N ILE A 28 1.11 9.58 -5.42
CA ILE A 28 2.23 9.02 -4.65
C ILE A 28 2.83 7.84 -5.40
N ALA A 29 2.02 6.89 -5.86
CA ALA A 29 2.52 5.72 -6.56
C ALA A 29 3.27 6.07 -7.84
N THR A 30 2.75 7.01 -8.64
CA THR A 30 3.41 7.48 -9.86
C THR A 30 4.71 8.22 -9.54
N PHE A 31 4.73 9.06 -8.50
CA PHE A 31 5.94 9.74 -8.05
C PHE A 31 7.06 8.75 -7.69
N TYR A 32 6.72 7.63 -7.06
CA TYR A 32 7.65 6.55 -6.73
C TYR A 32 7.76 5.50 -7.85
N ASN A 33 7.84 5.94 -9.09
CA ASN A 33 8.12 5.12 -10.27
C ASN A 33 7.10 3.98 -10.48
N ASP A 34 5.82 4.34 -10.46
CA ASP A 34 4.70 3.42 -10.59
C ASP A 34 4.73 2.28 -9.55
N ALA A 35 4.96 2.64 -8.30
CA ALA A 35 5.04 1.72 -7.18
C ALA A 35 3.79 0.83 -7.07
N LEU A 36 3.96 -0.39 -6.56
CA LEU A 36 2.83 -1.29 -6.32
C LEU A 36 1.86 -0.68 -5.29
N LEU A 37 0.62 -0.47 -5.69
CA LEU A 37 -0.45 -0.06 -4.79
C LEU A 37 -1.09 -1.27 -4.11
N VAL A 38 -1.15 -1.24 -2.78
CA VAL A 38 -1.71 -2.32 -1.95
C VAL A 38 -2.82 -1.75 -1.05
N PRO A 39 -4.01 -1.45 -1.59
CA PRO A 39 -5.12 -0.99 -0.76
C PRO A 39 -5.63 -2.13 0.14
N GLU A 40 -6.06 -1.80 1.36
CA GLU A 40 -6.77 -2.74 2.20
C GLU A 40 -8.22 -2.92 1.71
N ALA A 41 -8.66 -4.18 1.59
CA ALA A 41 -9.92 -4.52 0.95
C ALA A 41 -11.08 -4.82 1.94
N ASN A 42 -10.88 -4.64 3.24
CA ASN A 42 -11.85 -5.07 4.26
C ASN A 42 -13.14 -4.28 4.28
N THR A 43 -13.07 -3.01 3.96
CA THR A 43 -14.24 -2.12 3.87
C THR A 43 -15.23 -2.53 2.79
N TYR A 44 -14.81 -3.37 1.82
CA TYR A 44 -15.67 -3.87 0.75
C TYR A 44 -16.69 -4.91 1.17
N ILE A 45 -16.46 -5.60 2.29
CA ILE A 45 -17.24 -6.80 2.64
C ILE A 45 -18.23 -6.51 3.75
N GLN A 46 -17.97 -5.49 4.57
CA GLN A 46 -18.78 -5.24 5.76
C GLN A 46 -20.00 -4.35 5.55
N ASP A 47 -20.06 -3.57 4.46
CA ASP A 47 -21.08 -2.52 4.28
C ASP A 47 -22.16 -2.83 3.23
N TYR A 48 -22.40 -4.09 2.89
CA TYR A 48 -23.46 -4.45 1.96
C TYR A 48 -24.88 -3.99 2.41
N ASN A 49 -25.02 -3.53 3.64
CA ASN A 49 -26.26 -3.08 4.25
C ASN A 49 -26.27 -1.60 4.68
N LYS A 50 -25.25 -0.80 4.39
CA LYS A 50 -25.24 0.61 4.74
C LYS A 50 -25.48 1.49 3.52
N THR A 51 -26.44 2.40 3.67
CA THR A 51 -26.92 3.39 2.71
C THR A 51 -25.90 4.48 2.35
N GLU A 52 -24.72 4.47 2.93
CA GLU A 52 -23.59 5.33 2.55
C GLU A 52 -22.67 4.52 1.65
N GLY A 53 -22.51 4.97 0.41
CA GLY A 53 -21.83 4.25 -0.66
C GLY A 53 -20.48 3.69 -0.25
N ASP A 54 -20.15 2.53 -0.76
CA ASP A 54 -18.88 1.82 -0.51
C ASP A 54 -17.71 2.63 -1.02
N HIS A 55 -17.14 3.45 -0.13
CA HIS A 55 -16.02 4.36 -0.43
C HIS A 55 -14.80 3.63 -0.96
N ALA A 56 -14.56 2.44 -0.46
CA ALA A 56 -13.41 1.67 -0.86
C ALA A 56 -13.61 1.04 -2.25
N GLN A 57 -14.82 0.56 -2.57
CA GLN A 57 -15.16 0.12 -3.93
C GLN A 57 -14.99 1.28 -4.92
N PHE A 58 -15.46 2.47 -4.57
CA PHE A 58 -15.26 3.66 -5.39
C PHE A 58 -13.77 3.95 -5.66
N ILE A 59 -12.92 3.88 -4.63
CA ILE A 59 -11.48 4.08 -4.79
C ILE A 59 -10.92 3.06 -5.79
N LEU A 60 -11.21 1.78 -5.62
CA LEU A 60 -10.66 0.75 -6.51
C LEU A 60 -11.23 0.83 -7.94
N ASP A 61 -12.52 1.11 -8.09
CA ASP A 61 -13.11 1.28 -9.41
C ASP A 61 -12.50 2.50 -10.13
N THR A 62 -12.19 3.56 -9.36
CA THR A 62 -11.53 4.74 -9.91
C THR A 62 -10.10 4.45 -10.35
N ILE A 63 -9.29 3.82 -9.48
CA ILE A 63 -7.88 3.55 -9.81
C ILE A 63 -7.68 2.29 -10.65
N GLY A 64 -8.51 1.26 -10.48
CA GLY A 64 -8.35 -0.04 -11.16
C GLY A 64 -8.42 0.05 -12.68
N GLY A 65 -9.14 1.05 -13.23
CA GLY A 65 -9.20 1.32 -14.66
C GLY A 65 -8.00 2.10 -15.23
N ILE A 66 -7.25 2.79 -14.38
CA ILE A 66 -6.20 3.73 -14.77
C ILE A 66 -4.81 3.22 -14.37
N TYR A 67 -4.69 2.62 -13.19
CA TYR A 67 -3.42 2.19 -12.62
C TYR A 67 -3.25 0.67 -12.71
N ARG A 68 -2.20 0.23 -13.39
CA ARG A 68 -1.99 -1.19 -13.68
C ARG A 68 -1.24 -1.96 -12.59
N ASN A 69 -0.40 -1.26 -11.82
CA ASN A 69 0.44 -1.89 -10.80
C ASN A 69 -0.27 -1.94 -9.45
N MET A 70 -1.38 -2.67 -9.38
CA MET A 70 -2.16 -2.89 -8.18
C MET A 70 -2.05 -4.32 -7.68
N TYR A 71 -1.93 -4.46 -6.37
CA TYR A 71 -1.94 -5.77 -5.72
C TYR A 71 -3.27 -6.49 -5.93
N THR A 72 -3.16 -7.75 -6.34
CA THR A 72 -4.32 -8.64 -6.49
C THR A 72 -4.14 -9.89 -5.66
N ARG A 73 -5.21 -10.32 -5.01
CA ARG A 73 -5.30 -11.61 -4.34
C ARG A 73 -6.12 -12.60 -5.17
N LYS A 74 -5.97 -13.90 -4.87
CA LYS A 74 -6.81 -14.94 -5.46
C LYS A 74 -8.25 -14.76 -4.96
N ALA A 75 -9.20 -14.80 -5.88
CA ALA A 75 -10.62 -14.71 -5.55
C ALA A 75 -11.12 -15.99 -4.85
N SER A 76 -12.26 -15.90 -4.15
CA SER A 76 -12.91 -17.06 -3.56
C SER A 76 -13.36 -18.07 -4.64
N PRO A 77 -13.53 -19.36 -4.28
CA PRO A 77 -13.99 -20.38 -5.25
C PRO A 77 -15.31 -20.02 -5.95
N GLU A 78 -16.22 -19.31 -5.24
CA GLU A 78 -17.48 -18.86 -5.82
C GLU A 78 -17.25 -17.83 -6.92
N LYS A 79 -16.43 -16.81 -6.63
CA LYS A 79 -16.09 -15.74 -7.57
C LYS A 79 -15.30 -16.25 -8.77
N ILE A 80 -14.46 -17.28 -8.55
CA ILE A 80 -13.75 -17.94 -9.66
C ILE A 80 -14.74 -18.63 -10.60
N ARG A 81 -15.78 -19.28 -10.06
CA ARG A 81 -16.87 -19.88 -10.88
C ARG A 81 -17.66 -18.84 -11.66
N GLU A 82 -17.77 -17.61 -11.12
CA GLU A 82 -18.37 -16.46 -11.80
C GLU A 82 -17.46 -15.80 -12.84
N GLY A 83 -16.25 -16.37 -13.07
CA GLY A 83 -15.28 -15.83 -14.02
C GLY A 83 -14.32 -14.78 -13.45
N ARG A 84 -14.34 -14.51 -12.14
CA ARG A 84 -13.44 -13.56 -11.47
C ARG A 84 -12.30 -14.30 -10.81
N ALA A 85 -11.18 -14.45 -11.48
CA ALA A 85 -10.04 -15.20 -10.95
C ALA A 85 -9.24 -14.43 -9.87
N ARG A 86 -9.32 -13.09 -9.83
CA ARG A 86 -8.56 -12.22 -8.93
C ARG A 86 -9.44 -11.11 -8.38
N GLU A 87 -9.07 -10.62 -7.21
CA GLU A 87 -9.67 -9.47 -6.55
C GLU A 87 -8.57 -8.48 -6.15
N TRP A 88 -8.92 -7.20 -6.19
CA TRP A 88 -8.00 -6.13 -5.83
C TRP A 88 -7.79 -6.04 -4.32
N GLY A 89 -6.60 -5.59 -3.94
CA GLY A 89 -6.25 -5.23 -2.59
C GLY A 89 -5.94 -6.39 -1.65
N PHE A 90 -5.37 -6.07 -0.51
CA PHE A 90 -5.04 -7.00 0.57
C PHE A 90 -6.27 -7.20 1.48
N PHE A 91 -6.61 -8.44 1.77
CA PHE A 91 -7.72 -8.75 2.67
C PHE A 91 -7.23 -9.10 4.07
N THR A 92 -7.61 -8.28 5.05
CA THR A 92 -7.24 -8.45 6.46
C THR A 92 -8.31 -9.28 7.18
N SER A 93 -8.11 -10.59 7.25
CA SER A 93 -8.82 -11.50 8.14
C SER A 93 -8.09 -11.61 9.48
N ARG A 94 -8.69 -12.26 10.48
CA ARG A 94 -7.99 -12.54 11.73
C ARG A 94 -6.66 -13.28 11.50
N SER A 95 -6.67 -14.30 10.65
CA SER A 95 -5.48 -15.08 10.34
C SER A 95 -4.42 -14.27 9.59
N SER A 96 -4.80 -13.50 8.55
CA SER A 96 -3.83 -12.68 7.83
C SER A 96 -3.31 -11.51 8.67
N LYS A 97 -4.14 -10.95 9.58
CA LYS A 97 -3.69 -9.93 10.54
C LYS A 97 -2.61 -10.48 11.47
N GLU A 98 -2.80 -11.66 12.04
CA GLU A 98 -1.77 -12.30 12.86
C GLU A 98 -0.48 -12.51 12.09
N MET A 99 -0.57 -13.00 10.86
CA MET A 99 0.58 -13.26 10.00
C MET A 99 1.39 -12.00 9.68
N ILE A 100 0.74 -10.90 9.27
CA ILE A 100 1.44 -9.64 8.96
C ILE A 100 2.04 -8.98 10.20
N ILE A 101 1.38 -9.09 11.35
CA ILE A 101 1.89 -8.57 12.63
C ILE A 101 3.10 -9.38 13.09
N ASP A 102 3.07 -10.68 12.99
CA ASP A 102 4.22 -11.52 13.35
C ASP A 102 5.39 -11.30 12.40
N HIS A 103 5.12 -11.05 11.12
CA HIS A 103 6.15 -10.65 10.15
C HIS A 103 6.78 -9.29 10.52
N LEU A 104 5.97 -8.28 10.85
CA LEU A 104 6.48 -6.98 11.30
C LEU A 104 7.36 -7.12 12.54
N LYS A 105 6.92 -7.90 13.55
CA LYS A 105 7.72 -8.19 14.74
C LYS A 105 9.05 -8.86 14.40
N MET A 106 9.01 -9.82 13.50
CA MET A 106 10.23 -10.50 13.05
C MET A 106 11.20 -9.50 12.43
N LEU A 107 10.74 -8.63 11.53
CA LEU A 107 11.58 -7.60 10.91
C LEU A 107 12.17 -6.62 11.93
N ILE A 108 11.39 -6.17 12.92
CA ILE A 108 11.89 -5.30 13.99
C ILE A 108 12.98 -6.03 14.81
N ASN A 109 12.75 -7.28 15.21
CA ASN A 109 13.68 -8.05 16.02
C ASN A 109 14.97 -8.41 15.29
N THR A 110 14.93 -8.57 13.99
CA THR A 110 16.09 -8.91 13.16
C THR A 110 16.79 -7.69 12.56
N HIS A 111 16.32 -6.48 12.89
CA HIS A 111 16.80 -5.23 12.29
C HIS A 111 16.62 -5.19 10.76
N GLY A 112 15.68 -5.95 10.20
CA GLY A 112 15.33 -5.94 8.79
C GLY A 112 14.46 -4.77 8.36
N TYR A 113 14.01 -3.94 9.33
CA TYR A 113 13.20 -2.77 9.13
C TYR A 113 13.56 -1.66 10.11
N THR A 114 13.57 -0.42 9.64
CA THR A 114 13.81 0.76 10.46
C THR A 114 12.61 1.70 10.40
N GLU A 115 11.93 1.92 11.54
CA GLU A 115 10.90 2.95 11.68
C GLU A 115 11.52 4.27 12.12
N ARG A 116 11.18 5.34 11.42
CA ARG A 116 11.66 6.70 11.72
C ARG A 116 10.55 7.65 12.17
N GLU A 117 9.29 7.23 11.97
CA GLU A 117 8.11 8.05 12.28
C GLU A 117 7.71 7.86 13.74
N VAL A 118 7.69 8.96 14.50
CA VAL A 118 7.41 8.93 15.95
C VAL A 118 5.97 8.51 16.23
N GLU A 119 5.02 8.95 15.40
CA GLU A 119 3.61 8.61 15.51
C GLU A 119 3.36 7.11 15.26
N ALA A 120 4.10 6.49 14.34
CA ALA A 120 4.03 5.05 14.14
C ALA A 120 4.59 4.28 15.34
N LEU A 121 5.70 4.74 15.92
CA LEU A 121 6.25 4.16 17.14
C LEU A 121 5.27 4.28 18.32
N ALA A 122 4.52 5.37 18.40
CA ALA A 122 3.46 5.53 19.41
C ALA A 122 2.34 4.49 19.23
N GLU A 123 1.91 4.23 17.99
CA GLU A 123 0.94 3.17 17.70
C GLU A 123 1.49 1.77 18.08
N TYR A 124 2.77 1.50 17.81
CA TYR A 124 3.41 0.22 18.21
C TYR A 124 3.40 0.04 19.73
N GLY A 125 3.62 1.13 20.49
CA GLY A 125 3.64 1.10 21.95
C GLY A 125 2.29 0.79 22.61
N VAL A 126 1.18 1.05 21.92
CA VAL A 126 -0.19 0.80 22.42
C VAL A 126 -0.87 -0.40 21.79
N TYR A 127 -0.16 -1.12 20.90
CA TYR A 127 -0.69 -2.31 20.23
C TYR A 127 -0.55 -3.52 21.12
N GLN A 128 -1.66 -4.18 21.44
CA GLN A 128 -1.71 -5.25 22.41
C GLN A 128 -2.65 -6.39 21.99
N ARG A 129 -2.56 -7.53 22.69
CA ARG A 129 -3.56 -8.59 22.55
C ARG A 129 -4.65 -8.39 23.62
N ASP A 130 -5.89 -8.49 23.21
CA ASP A 130 -7.03 -8.49 24.12
C ASP A 130 -7.14 -9.84 24.88
N GLU A 131 -8.09 -9.92 25.81
CA GLU A 131 -8.38 -11.14 26.60
C GLU A 131 -8.75 -12.35 25.73
N LYS A 132 -9.22 -12.13 24.50
CA LYS A 132 -9.58 -13.17 23.52
C LYS A 132 -8.43 -13.49 22.57
N GLY A 133 -7.26 -12.89 22.79
CA GLY A 133 -6.06 -13.08 22.00
C GLY A 133 -6.04 -12.33 20.65
N ALA A 134 -7.04 -11.48 20.37
CA ALA A 134 -7.01 -10.66 19.17
C ALA A 134 -6.05 -9.47 19.34
N ALA A 135 -5.24 -9.21 18.34
CA ALA A 135 -4.27 -8.13 18.36
C ALA A 135 -4.90 -6.84 17.80
N ASN A 136 -4.93 -5.77 18.60
CA ASN A 136 -5.53 -4.48 18.27
C ASN A 136 -4.83 -3.35 19.04
N ALA A 137 -5.07 -2.10 18.61
CA ALA A 137 -4.72 -0.95 19.43
C ALA A 137 -5.51 -0.97 20.75
N ALA A 138 -4.92 -0.43 21.81
CA ALA A 138 -5.62 -0.21 23.07
C ALA A 138 -6.86 0.68 22.86
N THR A 139 -7.87 0.53 23.70
CA THR A 139 -9.12 1.30 23.59
C THR A 139 -8.85 2.80 23.56
N GLY A 140 -9.37 3.49 22.54
CA GLY A 140 -9.17 4.93 22.31
C GLY A 140 -7.93 5.29 21.50
N TYR A 141 -7.18 4.30 21.01
CA TYR A 141 -6.04 4.48 20.11
C TYR A 141 -6.31 3.89 18.74
N HIS A 142 -5.51 4.28 17.75
CA HIS A 142 -5.57 3.81 16.38
C HIS A 142 -4.36 2.93 16.06
N ASP A 143 -4.49 2.07 15.05
CA ASP A 143 -3.42 1.21 14.53
C ASP A 143 -3.21 1.36 13.01
N ASP A 144 -3.66 2.48 12.46
CA ASP A 144 -3.69 2.71 11.01
C ASP A 144 -2.28 2.70 10.38
N ARG A 145 -1.33 3.39 11.01
CA ARG A 145 0.06 3.41 10.54
C ARG A 145 0.72 2.05 10.69
N LEU A 146 0.52 1.41 11.85
CA LEU A 146 1.03 0.07 12.11
C LEU A 146 0.51 -0.93 11.08
N MET A 147 -0.79 -0.93 10.81
CA MET A 147 -1.41 -1.83 9.82
C MET A 147 -0.92 -1.54 8.41
N CYS A 148 -0.80 -0.28 8.02
CA CYS A 148 -0.26 0.11 6.72
C CYS A 148 1.17 -0.46 6.52
N ARG A 149 2.04 -0.34 7.51
CA ARG A 149 3.40 -0.88 7.49
C ARG A 149 3.41 -2.41 7.46
N ALA A 150 2.61 -3.04 8.32
CA ALA A 150 2.53 -4.50 8.39
C ALA A 150 2.11 -5.11 7.04
N ILE A 151 1.11 -4.52 6.38
CA ILE A 151 0.66 -4.95 5.05
C ILE A 151 1.75 -4.70 4.01
N GLY A 152 2.31 -3.49 3.95
CA GLY A 152 3.31 -3.11 2.95
C GLY A 152 4.56 -3.96 3.02
N LEU A 153 5.15 -4.13 4.20
CA LEU A 153 6.35 -4.94 4.42
C LEU A 153 6.10 -6.43 4.15
N TYR A 154 4.95 -6.95 4.54
CA TYR A 154 4.58 -8.33 4.23
C TYR A 154 4.45 -8.56 2.72
N VAL A 155 3.72 -7.68 2.03
CA VAL A 155 3.56 -7.81 0.57
C VAL A 155 4.91 -7.67 -0.13
N SER A 156 5.75 -6.70 0.27
CA SER A 156 7.11 -6.53 -0.26
C SER A 156 7.91 -7.82 -0.15
N SER A 157 7.90 -8.47 1.01
CA SER A 157 8.65 -9.72 1.23
C SER A 157 8.16 -10.92 0.38
N THR A 158 6.92 -10.88 -0.08
CA THR A 158 6.32 -11.94 -0.91
C THR A 158 6.45 -11.69 -2.41
N MET A 159 6.87 -10.48 -2.79
CA MET A 159 7.05 -10.13 -4.20
C MET A 159 8.40 -10.60 -4.72
N PRO A 160 8.50 -10.97 -6.02
CA PRO A 160 9.79 -11.26 -6.62
C PRO A 160 10.71 -10.03 -6.51
N ILE A 161 11.95 -10.23 -6.11
CA ILE A 161 12.96 -9.18 -6.13
C ILE A 161 13.07 -8.65 -7.57
N PRO A 162 12.91 -7.34 -7.79
CA PRO A 162 13.09 -6.76 -9.12
C PRO A 162 14.46 -7.16 -9.65
N ARG A 163 14.53 -7.75 -10.83
CA ARG A 163 15.81 -7.96 -11.49
C ARG A 163 16.40 -6.59 -11.78
N GLU A 164 17.65 -6.35 -11.37
CA GLU A 164 18.40 -5.20 -11.85
C GLU A 164 18.31 -5.21 -13.38
N VAL A 165 17.60 -4.27 -13.94
CA VAL A 165 17.69 -3.99 -15.36
C VAL A 165 19.09 -3.40 -15.52
N LYS A 166 20.05 -4.20 -15.99
CA LYS A 166 21.35 -3.66 -16.41
C LYS A 166 21.03 -2.57 -17.42
N ASP A 167 21.26 -1.34 -17.00
CA ASP A 167 21.09 -0.18 -17.85
C ASP A 167 22.06 -0.32 -19.03
N ASN A 168 21.56 -0.90 -20.10
CA ASN A 168 22.21 -0.87 -21.40
C ASN A 168 22.02 0.52 -21.98
N SER A 169 22.55 1.54 -21.30
CA SER A 169 22.46 2.96 -21.66
C SER A 169 23.17 3.34 -22.98
N SER A 170 23.23 2.41 -23.91
CA SER A 170 23.52 2.73 -25.31
C SER A 170 22.30 3.07 -26.15
N ASP A 171 21.09 2.98 -25.60
CA ASP A 171 19.86 3.34 -26.32
C ASP A 171 19.35 4.73 -25.91
N ASN A 172 19.99 5.74 -26.47
CA ASN A 172 19.73 7.18 -26.33
C ASN A 172 18.35 7.62 -26.94
N ARG A 173 17.31 6.78 -26.92
CA ARG A 173 16.04 7.04 -27.62
C ARG A 173 14.95 7.72 -26.81
N PHE A 174 15.16 8.02 -25.54
CA PHE A 174 14.25 8.84 -24.73
C PHE A 174 14.96 10.04 -24.10
N ARG A 175 15.61 10.86 -24.92
CA ARG A 175 15.81 12.26 -24.55
C ARG A 175 14.45 12.95 -24.68
N PHE A 176 13.81 13.26 -23.58
CA PHE A 176 12.81 14.32 -23.53
C PHE A 176 13.50 15.57 -24.11
N GLY A 177 13.05 15.99 -25.28
CA GLY A 177 13.53 17.21 -25.88
C GLY A 177 13.22 18.36 -24.93
N GLY A 178 14.25 18.89 -24.28
CA GLY A 178 14.19 20.16 -23.60
C GLY A 178 13.94 21.26 -24.62
N GLY A 179 12.66 21.52 -24.88
CA GLY A 179 12.25 22.72 -25.61
C GLY A 179 12.57 23.93 -24.75
N ASN A 180 13.55 24.71 -25.14
CA ASN A 180 13.79 26.06 -24.64
C ASN A 180 12.55 26.92 -24.87
N TRP A 181 11.74 27.12 -23.82
CA TRP A 181 10.64 28.08 -23.79
C TRP A 181 11.01 29.35 -23.03
N LEU A 182 12.19 29.89 -23.30
CA LEU A 182 12.55 31.25 -22.87
C LEU A 182 13.47 31.87 -23.95
N ASN A 183 12.90 32.45 -24.97
CA ASN A 183 13.35 33.67 -25.60
C ASN A 183 12.46 33.97 -26.78
N GLU A 184 11.56 34.91 -26.60
CA GLU A 184 11.24 35.93 -27.61
C GLU A 184 10.49 37.08 -26.94
N SER A 185 11.29 37.98 -26.36
CA SER A 185 10.94 39.37 -26.27
C SER A 185 11.09 39.96 -27.67
N GLN A 186 10.01 40.30 -28.33
CA GLN A 186 9.94 41.39 -29.26
C GLN A 186 8.49 41.56 -29.80
N PHE A 187 7.93 42.59 -29.45
CA PHE A 187 6.95 43.56 -29.90
C PHE A 187 5.87 43.88 -28.88
#